data_2941ab72064700c462a67ad190a2a98a
#
_entry.id   2941ab72064700c462a67ad190a2a98a
#
_cell.length_a   1.000
_cell.length_b   1.000
_cell.length_c   1.000
_cell.angle_alpha   90.00
_cell.angle_beta   90.00
_cell.angle_gamma   90.00
#
_symmetry.space_group_name_H-M   'P 1'
#
loop_
_entity.id
_entity.type
_entity.pdbx_description
1 polymer ?
#
loop_
_entity_poly.entity_id
_entity_poly.type
_entity_poly.pdbx_seq_one_letter_code
_entity_poly.pdbx_strand_id
1 'polypeptide(L)'
;MQVSAAVPLLAGGAAVAASAAPDYFAITRRMITAWRGKDLEGMLVHIDDDIVWHSHVGSPPIVGKAAMREFASKLTAQMNDIKWRIFETATHGNKVFLEGVDDFVTGEGRRVVQPYAGILAFKGERISEWRDYFDRGVFDRLKAGEPMPDFLQALADRPALF
;
A
#
# COMPACT_ATOMS: atom_id res chain seq x y z
N MET A 1 15.00 -39.32 64.43
CA MET A 1 14.21 -39.48 63.20
C MET A 1 13.65 -38.09 62.79
N GLN A 2 14.26 -37.43 61.84
CA GLN A 2 13.79 -36.14 61.29
C GLN A 2 13.23 -36.43 59.94
N VAL A 3 11.94 -36.15 59.75
CA VAL A 3 11.24 -36.27 58.48
C VAL A 3 11.24 -34.88 57.81
N SER A 4 12.02 -34.73 56.74
CA SER A 4 12.08 -33.51 55.93
C SER A 4 10.96 -33.56 54.88
N ALA A 5 10.00 -32.66 54.98
CA ALA A 5 8.94 -32.51 53.97
C ALA A 5 9.40 -31.58 52.87
N ALA A 6 9.51 -32.12 51.66
CA ALA A 6 9.76 -31.29 50.46
C ALA A 6 8.46 -30.71 49.95
N VAL A 7 8.42 -29.37 49.78
CA VAL A 7 7.31 -28.62 49.15
C VAL A 7 7.55 -28.58 47.65
N PRO A 8 6.61 -29.00 46.79
CA PRO A 8 6.75 -28.85 45.36
C PRO A 8 6.47 -27.40 44.94
N LEU A 9 7.45 -26.78 44.30
CA LEU A 9 7.33 -25.46 43.65
C LEU A 9 6.57 -25.61 42.31
N LEU A 10 5.31 -25.23 42.29
CA LEU A 10 4.51 -25.16 41.08
C LEU A 10 4.89 -23.85 40.31
N ALA A 11 5.81 -23.95 39.37
CA ALA A 11 6.08 -22.88 38.41
C ALA A 11 5.02 -22.92 37.30
N GLY A 12 3.89 -22.25 37.55
CA GLY A 12 2.89 -21.98 36.53
C GLY A 12 3.34 -20.82 35.61
N GLY A 13 4.17 -21.11 34.61
CA GLY A 13 4.46 -20.15 33.53
C GLY A 13 3.27 -20.09 32.58
N ALA A 14 2.44 -19.07 32.69
CA ALA A 14 1.46 -18.77 31.66
C ALA A 14 2.22 -18.33 30.38
N ALA A 15 2.28 -19.22 29.39
CA ALA A 15 2.75 -18.84 28.05
C ALA A 15 1.76 -17.83 27.47
N VAL A 16 2.15 -16.56 27.40
CA VAL A 16 1.42 -15.56 26.65
C VAL A 16 1.51 -15.99 25.19
N ALA A 17 0.41 -16.44 24.62
CA ALA A 17 0.33 -16.76 23.21
C ALA A 17 0.70 -15.48 22.42
N ALA A 18 1.82 -15.51 21.68
CA ALA A 18 2.17 -14.44 20.78
C ALA A 18 1.04 -14.31 19.75
N SER A 19 0.38 -13.15 19.72
CA SER A 19 -0.61 -12.84 18.68
C SER A 19 0.04 -13.01 17.32
N ALA A 20 -0.60 -13.72 16.41
CA ALA A 20 -0.10 -13.84 15.03
C ALA A 20 0.04 -12.43 14.42
N ALA A 21 1.13 -12.21 13.70
CA ALA A 21 1.34 -10.93 13.02
C ALA A 21 0.19 -10.66 12.05
N PRO A 22 -0.25 -9.38 11.89
CA PRO A 22 -1.30 -9.04 10.97
C PRO A 22 -0.95 -9.45 9.53
N ASP A 23 -1.95 -9.85 8.74
CA ASP A 23 -1.79 -10.02 7.30
C ASP A 23 -1.74 -8.64 6.63
N TYR A 24 -0.55 -8.08 6.54
CA TYR A 24 -0.32 -6.75 5.97
C TYR A 24 -0.70 -6.66 4.49
N PHE A 25 -0.55 -7.75 3.73
CA PHE A 25 -0.97 -7.76 2.34
C PHE A 25 -2.50 -7.72 2.21
N ALA A 26 -3.23 -8.44 3.06
CA ALA A 26 -4.69 -8.35 3.08
C ALA A 26 -5.19 -6.93 3.44
N ILE A 27 -4.50 -6.24 4.37
CA ILE A 27 -4.80 -4.81 4.68
C ILE A 27 -4.54 -3.93 3.45
N THR A 28 -3.37 -4.11 2.81
CA THR A 28 -3.00 -3.40 1.58
C THR A 28 -4.04 -3.60 0.47
N ARG A 29 -4.52 -4.83 0.27
CA ARG A 29 -5.57 -5.13 -0.74
C ARG A 29 -6.87 -4.38 -0.45
N ARG A 30 -7.32 -4.31 0.80
CA ARG A 30 -8.52 -3.54 1.18
C ARG A 30 -8.34 -2.05 0.88
N MET A 31 -7.19 -1.49 1.21
CA MET A 31 -6.86 -0.09 0.92
C MET A 31 -6.87 0.17 -0.60
N ILE A 32 -6.23 -0.69 -1.40
CA ILE A 32 -6.22 -0.59 -2.87
C ILE A 32 -7.64 -0.71 -3.44
N THR A 33 -8.47 -1.61 -2.90
CA THR A 33 -9.86 -1.76 -3.34
C THR A 33 -10.65 -0.47 -3.13
N ALA A 34 -10.51 0.16 -1.96
CA ALA A 34 -11.14 1.45 -1.67
C ALA A 34 -10.64 2.55 -2.64
N TRP A 35 -9.33 2.60 -2.89
CA TRP A 35 -8.75 3.53 -3.86
C TRP A 35 -9.31 3.37 -5.27
N ARG A 36 -9.39 2.13 -5.79
CA ARG A 36 -10.00 1.83 -7.10
C ARG A 36 -11.46 2.31 -7.18
N GLY A 37 -12.20 2.16 -6.08
CA GLY A 37 -13.59 2.60 -5.96
C GLY A 37 -13.75 4.09 -5.70
N LYS A 38 -12.64 4.86 -5.58
CA LYS A 38 -12.65 6.27 -5.15
C LYS A 38 -13.29 6.46 -3.77
N ASP A 39 -13.32 5.42 -2.95
CA ASP A 39 -13.78 5.47 -1.55
C ASP A 39 -12.63 5.99 -0.68
N LEU A 40 -12.52 7.31 -0.59
CA LEU A 40 -11.46 7.98 0.16
C LEU A 40 -11.51 7.62 1.65
N GLU A 41 -12.70 7.56 2.24
CA GLU A 41 -12.86 7.22 3.66
C GLU A 41 -12.51 5.75 3.92
N GLY A 42 -12.97 4.84 3.06
CA GLY A 42 -12.59 3.42 3.12
C GLY A 42 -11.09 3.18 2.95
N MET A 43 -10.39 4.03 2.17
CA MET A 43 -8.94 4.01 2.10
C MET A 43 -8.29 4.51 3.41
N LEU A 44 -8.75 5.65 3.93
CA LEU A 44 -8.14 6.35 5.08
C LEU A 44 -8.30 5.60 6.42
N VAL A 45 -9.24 4.65 6.54
CA VAL A 45 -9.33 3.79 7.75
C VAL A 45 -8.10 2.91 7.93
N HIS A 46 -7.37 2.61 6.83
CA HIS A 46 -6.14 1.80 6.85
C HIS A 46 -4.87 2.63 7.06
N ILE A 47 -4.98 3.96 7.15
CA ILE A 47 -3.86 4.90 7.22
C ILE A 47 -3.66 5.35 8.67
N ASP A 48 -2.41 5.42 9.12
CA ASP A 48 -2.03 6.00 10.43
C ASP A 48 -2.22 7.54 10.40
N ASP A 49 -2.51 8.14 11.55
CA ASP A 49 -2.74 9.58 11.63
C ASP A 49 -1.47 10.38 11.30
N ASP A 50 -0.29 9.80 11.62
CA ASP A 50 1.03 10.38 11.39
C ASP A 50 1.69 9.87 10.09
N ILE A 51 0.91 9.40 9.11
CA ILE A 51 1.41 8.89 7.84
C ILE A 51 2.47 9.79 7.20
N VAL A 52 3.55 9.20 6.68
CA VAL A 52 4.50 9.84 5.78
C VAL A 52 4.37 9.20 4.41
N TRP A 53 3.76 9.92 3.46
CA TRP A 53 3.54 9.42 2.11
C TRP A 53 4.42 10.12 1.09
N HIS A 54 5.33 9.37 0.49
CA HIS A 54 6.07 9.77 -0.70
C HIS A 54 5.27 9.32 -1.92
N SER A 55 4.34 10.14 -2.39
CA SER A 55 3.54 9.86 -3.60
C SER A 55 4.41 9.73 -4.87
N HIS A 56 5.64 10.15 -4.78
CA HIS A 56 6.75 9.89 -5.69
C HIS A 56 8.05 10.10 -4.92
N VAL A 57 8.89 9.07 -4.82
CA VAL A 57 10.21 9.20 -4.19
C VAL A 57 11.08 10.15 -5.02
N GLY A 58 11.67 11.15 -4.38
CA GLY A 58 12.36 12.27 -5.03
C GLY A 58 11.59 13.60 -4.95
N SER A 59 10.34 13.56 -4.43
CA SER A 59 9.55 14.76 -4.09
C SER A 59 9.39 14.87 -2.56
N PRO A 60 9.10 16.06 -2.03
CA PRO A 60 8.78 16.21 -0.61
C PRO A 60 7.60 15.30 -0.20
N PRO A 61 7.65 14.64 0.98
CA PRO A 61 6.56 13.80 1.43
C PRO A 61 5.34 14.61 1.85
N ILE A 62 4.19 13.95 1.76
CA ILE A 62 2.93 14.40 2.36
C ILE A 62 2.88 13.83 3.77
N VAL A 63 2.77 14.68 4.79
CA VAL A 63 2.84 14.29 6.19
C VAL A 63 1.49 14.49 6.87
N GLY A 64 0.99 13.44 7.51
CA GLY A 64 -0.26 13.40 8.24
C GLY A 64 -1.49 13.07 7.39
N LYS A 65 -2.44 12.41 8.02
CA LYS A 65 -3.68 11.91 7.36
C LYS A 65 -4.52 13.03 6.74
N ALA A 66 -4.56 14.21 7.36
CA ALA A 66 -5.32 15.35 6.84
C ALA A 66 -4.74 15.85 5.51
N ALA A 67 -3.41 16.02 5.42
CA ALA A 67 -2.74 16.42 4.19
C ALA A 67 -2.85 15.34 3.11
N MET A 68 -2.74 14.06 3.50
CA MET A 68 -2.97 12.93 2.58
C MET A 68 -4.39 12.93 2.03
N ARG A 69 -5.40 13.15 2.87
CA ARG A 69 -6.81 13.29 2.46
C ARG A 69 -6.99 14.35 1.38
N GLU A 70 -6.46 15.54 1.63
CA GLU A 70 -6.58 16.66 0.69
C GLU A 70 -5.92 16.33 -0.66
N PHE A 71 -4.70 15.81 -0.63
CA PHE A 71 -3.97 15.42 -1.83
C PHE A 71 -4.67 14.29 -2.59
N ALA A 72 -5.03 13.19 -1.91
CA ALA A 72 -5.70 12.04 -2.51
C ALA A 72 -7.05 12.40 -3.11
N SER A 73 -7.83 13.27 -2.46
CA SER A 73 -9.10 13.78 -2.99
C SER A 73 -8.90 14.51 -4.33
N LYS A 74 -7.90 15.41 -4.40
CA LYS A 74 -7.58 16.14 -5.64
C LYS A 74 -7.07 15.21 -6.74
N LEU A 75 -6.26 14.22 -6.38
CA LEU A 75 -5.70 13.26 -7.33
C LEU A 75 -6.80 12.36 -7.92
N THR A 76 -7.60 11.73 -7.07
CA THR A 76 -8.67 10.81 -7.52
C THR A 76 -9.79 11.51 -8.27
N ALA A 77 -10.04 12.81 -8.01
CA ALA A 77 -10.99 13.60 -8.79
C ALA A 77 -10.58 13.72 -10.27
N GLN A 78 -9.27 13.63 -10.56
CA GLN A 78 -8.72 13.71 -11.92
C GLN A 78 -8.52 12.34 -12.59
N MET A 79 -8.87 11.25 -11.91
CA MET A 79 -8.68 9.88 -12.40
C MET A 79 -10.03 9.20 -12.61
N ASN A 80 -10.16 8.47 -13.70
CA ASN A 80 -11.30 7.60 -14.00
C ASN A 80 -10.80 6.19 -14.29
N ASP A 81 -11.65 5.18 -14.17
CA ASP A 81 -11.34 3.77 -14.48
C ASP A 81 -10.01 3.31 -13.85
N ILE A 82 -9.89 3.49 -12.53
CA ILE A 82 -8.65 3.20 -11.81
C ILE A 82 -8.47 1.68 -11.68
N LYS A 83 -7.39 1.15 -12.27
CA LYS A 83 -7.01 -0.27 -12.25
C LYS A 83 -5.62 -0.44 -11.64
N TRP A 84 -5.44 -0.05 -10.41
CA TRP A 84 -4.17 -0.29 -9.72
C TRP A 84 -3.95 -1.79 -9.55
N ARG A 85 -3.06 -2.39 -10.34
CA ARG A 85 -2.84 -3.83 -10.45
C ARG A 85 -1.53 -4.22 -9.82
N ILE A 86 -1.54 -5.29 -9.00
CA ILE A 86 -0.36 -5.85 -8.35
C ILE A 86 0.00 -7.14 -9.05
N PHE A 87 1.25 -7.26 -9.49
CA PHE A 87 1.80 -8.45 -10.12
C PHE A 87 2.53 -9.33 -9.13
N GLU A 88 3.38 -8.72 -8.29
CA GLU A 88 4.18 -9.42 -7.30
C GLU A 88 4.13 -8.68 -5.95
N THR A 89 4.28 -9.44 -4.87
CA THR A 89 4.37 -8.89 -3.52
C THR A 89 5.33 -9.69 -2.66
N ALA A 90 5.98 -9.01 -1.71
CA ALA A 90 6.76 -9.63 -0.65
C ALA A 90 6.48 -8.92 0.68
N THR A 91 6.52 -9.66 1.78
CA THR A 91 6.41 -9.10 3.13
C THR A 91 7.71 -9.34 3.88
N HIS A 92 8.25 -8.31 4.51
CA HIS A 92 9.40 -8.42 5.39
C HIS A 92 9.17 -7.60 6.66
N GLY A 93 9.09 -8.27 7.80
CA GLY A 93 8.72 -7.63 9.06
C GLY A 93 7.35 -6.96 8.96
N ASN A 94 7.31 -5.68 9.25
CA ASN A 94 6.10 -4.86 9.14
C ASN A 94 5.98 -4.12 7.80
N LYS A 95 6.62 -4.61 6.73
CA LYS A 95 6.61 -3.95 5.41
C LYS A 95 6.06 -4.87 4.34
N VAL A 96 5.29 -4.28 3.43
CA VAL A 96 4.84 -4.90 2.18
C VAL A 96 5.52 -4.20 1.02
N PHE A 97 6.10 -4.98 0.13
CA PHE A 97 6.72 -4.56 -1.13
C PHE A 97 5.80 -4.98 -2.26
N LEU A 98 5.55 -4.08 -3.19
CA LEU A 98 4.64 -4.26 -4.31
C LEU A 98 5.38 -3.97 -5.61
N GLU A 99 5.15 -4.80 -6.63
CA GLU A 99 5.43 -4.50 -8.03
C GLU A 99 4.11 -4.53 -8.78
N GLY A 100 3.88 -3.52 -9.61
CA GLY A 100 2.61 -3.43 -10.30
C GLY A 100 2.54 -2.33 -11.34
N VAL A 101 1.32 -1.96 -11.66
CA VAL A 101 1.01 -0.89 -12.60
C VAL A 101 -0.20 -0.09 -12.12
N ASP A 102 -0.06 1.24 -12.18
CA ASP A 102 -1.20 2.13 -12.16
C ASP A 102 -1.72 2.30 -13.59
N ASP A 103 -2.96 1.87 -13.85
CA ASP A 103 -3.64 2.02 -15.12
C ASP A 103 -4.95 2.78 -14.85
N PHE A 104 -5.05 3.98 -15.39
CA PHE A 104 -6.23 4.82 -15.19
C PHE A 104 -6.46 5.75 -16.39
N VAL A 105 -7.63 6.35 -16.44
CA VAL A 105 -7.97 7.37 -17.44
C VAL A 105 -8.02 8.74 -16.77
N THR A 106 -7.35 9.73 -17.35
CA THR A 106 -7.40 11.13 -16.86
C THR A 106 -8.78 11.73 -17.09
N GLY A 107 -9.08 12.87 -16.43
CA GLY A 107 -10.31 13.63 -16.67
C GLY A 107 -10.49 14.09 -18.14
N GLU A 108 -9.39 14.15 -18.91
CA GLU A 108 -9.38 14.49 -20.34
C GLU A 108 -9.53 13.25 -21.25
N GLY A 109 -9.76 12.06 -20.68
CA GLY A 109 -9.95 10.81 -21.43
C GLY A 109 -8.66 10.14 -21.89
N ARG A 110 -7.48 10.56 -21.39
CA ARG A 110 -6.19 9.95 -21.75
C ARG A 110 -5.89 8.78 -20.82
N ARG A 111 -5.54 7.62 -21.38
CA ARG A 111 -5.09 6.46 -20.59
C ARG A 111 -3.64 6.61 -20.17
N VAL A 112 -3.36 6.42 -18.90
CA VAL A 112 -2.02 6.39 -18.32
C VAL A 112 -1.78 4.99 -17.77
N VAL A 113 -0.70 4.35 -18.22
CA VAL A 113 -0.20 3.07 -17.70
C VAL A 113 1.19 3.33 -17.14
N GLN A 114 1.33 3.21 -15.84
CA GLN A 114 2.55 3.58 -15.14
C GLN A 114 3.07 2.39 -14.36
N PRO A 115 4.20 1.79 -14.79
CA PRO A 115 4.90 0.81 -13.98
C PRO A 115 5.36 1.43 -12.67
N TYR A 116 5.17 0.72 -11.57
CA TYR A 116 5.60 1.22 -10.27
C TYR A 116 6.07 0.11 -9.33
N ALA A 117 6.86 0.49 -8.33
CA ALA A 117 7.12 -0.29 -7.14
C ALA A 117 6.69 0.52 -5.91
N GLY A 118 6.00 -0.13 -4.98
CA GLY A 118 5.53 0.51 -3.76
C GLY A 118 6.09 -0.18 -2.51
N ILE A 119 6.34 0.59 -1.45
CA ILE A 119 6.71 0.06 -0.14
C ILE A 119 5.79 0.69 0.90
N LEU A 120 5.04 -0.17 1.62
CA LEU A 120 4.17 0.24 2.72
C LEU A 120 4.75 -0.30 4.02
N ALA A 121 4.95 0.56 5.03
CA ALA A 121 5.34 0.16 6.37
C ALA A 121 4.16 0.36 7.33
N PHE A 122 4.01 -0.57 8.27
CA PHE A 122 2.87 -0.64 9.17
C PHE A 122 3.25 -0.37 10.62
N LYS A 123 2.38 0.33 11.33
CA LYS A 123 2.35 0.46 12.78
C LYS A 123 1.03 -0.16 13.27
N GLY A 124 1.14 -1.35 13.89
CA GLY A 124 -0.04 -2.18 14.10
C GLY A 124 -0.68 -2.57 12.76
N GLU A 125 -1.95 -2.32 12.60
CA GLU A 125 -2.71 -2.61 11.38
C GLU A 125 -2.88 -1.38 10.44
N ARG A 126 -2.16 -0.27 10.71
CA ARG A 126 -2.24 0.96 9.92
C ARG A 126 -0.95 1.22 9.16
N ILE A 127 -1.09 1.71 7.94
CA ILE A 127 0.03 2.14 7.09
C ILE A 127 0.56 3.47 7.63
N SER A 128 1.79 3.46 8.15
CA SER A 128 2.45 4.63 8.74
C SER A 128 3.49 5.27 7.81
N GLU A 129 3.96 4.54 6.81
CA GLU A 129 4.82 5.08 5.76
C GLU A 129 4.45 4.42 4.44
N TRP A 130 4.44 5.22 3.36
CA TRP A 130 4.16 4.75 2.02
C TRP A 130 5.10 5.45 1.04
N ARG A 131 5.79 4.69 0.20
CA ARG A 131 6.73 5.19 -0.81
C ARG A 131 6.42 4.59 -2.15
N ASP A 132 6.22 5.44 -3.16
CA ASP A 132 6.02 5.04 -4.54
C ASP A 132 7.21 5.43 -5.41
N TYR A 133 7.66 4.49 -6.22
CA TYR A 133 8.76 4.60 -7.18
C TYR A 133 8.22 4.36 -8.58
N PHE A 134 8.32 5.35 -9.45
CA PHE A 134 7.91 5.24 -10.85
C PHE A 134 8.67 6.21 -11.75
N ASP A 135 8.61 5.97 -13.06
CA ASP A 135 9.22 6.84 -14.06
C ASP A 135 8.29 8.01 -14.39
N ARG A 136 8.64 9.21 -13.89
CA ARG A 136 7.91 10.44 -14.19
C ARG A 136 7.85 10.75 -15.68
N GLY A 137 8.91 10.40 -16.45
CA GLY A 137 8.94 10.64 -17.88
C GLY A 137 7.87 9.85 -18.63
N VAL A 138 7.65 8.58 -18.25
CA VAL A 138 6.54 7.77 -18.78
C VAL A 138 5.19 8.40 -18.43
N PHE A 139 4.99 8.75 -17.16
CA PHE A 139 3.76 9.38 -16.70
C PHE A 139 3.45 10.68 -17.48
N ASP A 140 4.42 11.58 -17.54
CA ASP A 140 4.23 12.91 -18.14
C ASP A 140 3.93 12.82 -19.64
N ARG A 141 4.60 11.91 -20.39
CA ARG A 141 4.34 11.69 -21.83
C ARG A 141 2.92 11.19 -22.08
N LEU A 142 2.49 10.15 -21.35
CA LEU A 142 1.14 9.58 -21.51
C LEU A 142 0.07 10.60 -21.12
N LYS A 143 0.30 11.35 -20.04
CA LYS A 143 -0.59 12.42 -19.60
C LYS A 143 -0.65 13.55 -20.63
N ALA A 144 0.44 13.84 -21.35
CA ALA A 144 0.47 14.79 -22.47
C ALA A 144 -0.27 14.27 -23.72
N GLY A 145 -0.65 12.99 -23.76
CA GLY A 145 -1.38 12.36 -24.86
C GLY A 145 -0.49 11.72 -25.92
N GLU A 146 0.78 11.43 -25.59
CA GLU A 146 1.59 10.59 -26.47
C GLU A 146 0.99 9.20 -26.63
N PRO A 147 1.18 8.54 -27.78
CA PRO A 147 0.69 7.19 -28.01
C PRO A 147 1.23 6.21 -26.96
N MET A 148 0.36 5.28 -26.53
CA MET A 148 0.75 4.18 -25.62
C MET A 148 1.74 3.27 -26.33
N PRO A 149 2.98 3.09 -25.83
CA PRO A 149 3.92 2.13 -26.40
C PRO A 149 3.45 0.69 -26.20
N ASP A 150 3.72 -0.20 -27.17
CA ASP A 150 3.30 -1.60 -27.12
C ASP A 150 3.80 -2.33 -25.88
N PHE A 151 5.00 -2.04 -25.40
CA PHE A 151 5.54 -2.68 -24.19
C PHE A 151 4.78 -2.29 -22.93
N LEU A 152 4.22 -1.07 -22.84
CA LEU A 152 3.38 -0.65 -21.73
C LEU A 152 1.98 -1.27 -21.83
N GLN A 153 1.45 -1.40 -23.04
CA GLN A 153 0.20 -2.13 -23.25
C GLN A 153 0.36 -3.60 -22.82
N ALA A 154 1.43 -4.26 -23.24
CA ALA A 154 1.73 -5.64 -22.84
C ALA A 154 1.88 -5.78 -21.33
N LEU A 155 2.47 -4.79 -20.65
CA LEU A 155 2.55 -4.77 -19.18
C LEU A 155 1.17 -4.62 -18.55
N ALA A 156 0.33 -3.72 -19.08
CA ALA A 156 -1.04 -3.56 -18.57
C ALA A 156 -1.89 -4.82 -18.73
N ASP A 157 -1.60 -5.65 -19.74
CA ASP A 157 -2.31 -6.90 -20.02
C ASP A 157 -1.73 -8.10 -19.26
N ARG A 158 -0.60 -7.96 -18.58
CA ARG A 158 0.01 -9.02 -17.75
C ARG A 158 -1.00 -9.50 -16.69
N PRO A 159 -1.13 -10.83 -16.45
CA PRO A 159 -1.94 -11.36 -15.36
C PRO A 159 -1.54 -10.74 -14.02
N ALA A 160 -2.50 -10.26 -13.26
CA ALA A 160 -2.27 -9.67 -11.96
C ALA A 160 -2.61 -10.64 -10.84
N LEU A 161 -1.85 -10.56 -9.74
CA LEU A 161 -2.14 -11.25 -8.48
C LEU A 161 -3.40 -10.65 -7.84
N PHE A 162 -3.59 -9.35 -8.03
CA PHE A 162 -4.73 -8.61 -7.49
C PHE A 162 -5.04 -7.37 -8.34
#